data_562a19575f5e4086abfff5300705088a
#
_entry.id   562a19575f5e4086abfff5300705088a
#
_cell.length_a   1.000
_cell.length_b   1.000
_cell.length_c   1.000
_cell.angle_alpha   90.00
_cell.angle_beta   90.00
_cell.angle_gamma   90.00
#
_symmetry.space_group_name_H-M   'P 1'
#
loop_
_entity.id
_entity.type
_entity.pdbx_description
1 polymer ?
#
loop_
_entity_poly.entity_id
_entity_poly.type
_entity_poly.pdbx_seq_one_letter_code
_entity_poly.pdbx_strand_id
1 'polypeptide(L)'
;RFNFELQAAATEDAIVLSLSTSHSFPLDEVARYLHSATALDVLVQAVLDAPLFGVRWRWNATTALALPRFRGGRKVAPQLQRMRSEDLLAAVFPDQVACAENLAGEREIPEHPLVAQTLRDCLDDAMDAPGWLCLLRSIESGAVDVVARDLPAPSPFAAEALGAKPYAFLDDAPLEERRTQAVQSRRYADPESADELGRLDAEAIAGVCEEAWPRPRSADEMHEALSSLGAITASEASRQAGWEGWLGELAQAGRATRLAIDAVPGGLWVAAECLAQRS
;
A
#
# COMPACT_ATOMS: atom_id res chain seq x y z
N ARG A 1 17.19 13.29 9.28
CA ARG A 1 18.10 13.81 8.23
C ARG A 1 17.37 14.07 6.92
N PHE A 2 16.37 13.26 6.61
CA PHE A 2 15.53 13.38 5.43
C PHE A 2 14.10 13.66 5.90
N ASN A 3 13.53 14.78 5.50
CA ASN A 3 12.19 15.18 5.91
C ASN A 3 11.17 14.73 4.87
N PHE A 4 11.01 13.40 4.71
CA PHE A 4 10.03 12.81 3.83
C PHE A 4 9.35 11.60 4.50
N GLU A 5 8.14 11.34 4.08
CA GLU A 5 7.38 10.19 4.53
C GLU A 5 7.88 8.93 3.81
N LEU A 6 8.19 7.90 4.59
CA LEU A 6 8.68 6.62 4.13
C LEU A 6 7.75 5.52 4.61
N GLN A 7 7.21 4.75 3.69
CA GLN A 7 6.49 3.52 4.01
C GLN A 7 7.46 2.34 3.90
N ALA A 8 7.44 1.46 4.88
CA ALA A 8 8.30 0.30 4.93
C ALA A 8 7.53 -0.97 5.22
N ALA A 9 7.91 -2.05 4.56
CA ALA A 9 7.48 -3.41 4.89
C ALA A 9 8.69 -4.34 4.87
N ALA A 10 8.68 -5.37 5.69
CA ALA A 10 9.74 -6.35 5.77
C ALA A 10 9.17 -7.77 5.73
N THR A 11 9.90 -8.65 5.06
CA THR A 11 9.75 -10.11 5.10
C THR A 11 11.04 -10.71 5.63
N GLU A 12 11.16 -12.05 5.65
CA GLU A 12 12.40 -12.71 6.05
C GLU A 12 13.58 -12.38 5.11
N ASP A 13 13.28 -12.17 3.82
CA ASP A 13 14.30 -12.02 2.77
C ASP A 13 14.44 -10.59 2.21
N ALA A 14 13.52 -9.68 2.54
CA ALA A 14 13.49 -8.37 1.91
C ALA A 14 12.95 -7.27 2.81
N ILE A 15 13.49 -6.06 2.60
CA ILE A 15 12.93 -4.81 3.12
C ILE A 15 12.46 -3.99 1.92
N VAL A 16 11.17 -3.69 1.86
CA VAL A 16 10.56 -2.87 0.81
C VAL A 16 10.35 -1.47 1.37
N LEU A 17 10.94 -0.48 0.72
CA LEU A 17 10.79 0.93 1.06
C LEU A 17 10.05 1.64 -0.07
N SER A 18 8.96 2.32 0.25
CA SER A 18 8.21 3.14 -0.69
C SER A 18 8.43 4.62 -0.39
N LEU A 19 8.85 5.36 -1.40
CA LEU A 19 9.08 6.79 -1.36
C LEU A 19 7.99 7.51 -2.17
N SER A 20 7.67 8.75 -1.78
CA SER A 20 6.82 9.60 -2.61
C SER A 20 7.53 9.93 -3.94
N THR A 21 6.75 10.21 -4.98
CA THR A 21 7.26 10.54 -6.33
C THR A 21 8.16 11.76 -6.39
N SER A 22 8.17 12.59 -5.34
CA SER A 22 8.99 13.80 -5.25
C SER A 22 10.42 13.55 -4.75
N HIS A 23 10.72 12.32 -4.32
CA HIS A 23 12.01 11.99 -3.73
C HIS A 23 12.65 10.82 -4.47
N SER A 24 13.91 11.01 -4.84
CA SER A 24 14.74 9.99 -5.48
C SER A 24 16.16 10.12 -4.97
N PHE A 25 16.83 9.02 -4.75
CA PHE A 25 18.26 8.96 -4.45
C PHE A 25 18.86 7.67 -5.04
N PRO A 26 20.17 7.66 -5.33
CA PRO A 26 20.83 6.48 -5.86
C PRO A 26 20.76 5.30 -4.89
N LEU A 27 20.38 4.11 -5.38
CA LEU A 27 20.21 2.92 -4.54
C LEU A 27 21.54 2.44 -3.94
N ASP A 28 22.66 2.68 -4.61
CA ASP A 28 24.00 2.31 -4.11
C ASP A 28 24.45 3.13 -2.88
N GLU A 29 23.82 4.28 -2.64
CA GLU A 29 24.07 5.07 -1.45
C GLU A 29 23.36 4.55 -0.21
N VAL A 30 22.30 3.76 -0.34
CA VAL A 30 21.50 3.31 0.80
C VAL A 30 22.33 2.54 1.82
N ALA A 31 23.20 1.64 1.35
CA ALA A 31 24.08 0.87 2.21
C ALA A 31 25.08 1.74 2.99
N ARG A 32 25.41 2.93 2.46
CA ARG A 32 26.36 3.86 3.09
C ARG A 32 25.73 4.68 4.22
N TYR A 33 24.42 4.71 4.33
CA TYR A 33 23.72 5.40 5.43
C TYR A 33 23.71 4.58 6.73
N LEU A 34 23.99 3.30 6.65
CA LEU A 34 24.01 2.37 7.76
C LEU A 34 25.47 2.13 8.20
N HIS A 35 25.84 2.61 9.38
CA HIS A 35 27.16 2.40 9.94
C HIS A 35 27.09 1.57 11.20
N SER A 36 27.92 0.53 11.32
CA SER A 36 27.95 -0.38 12.45
C SER A 36 28.20 0.35 13.79
N ALA A 37 28.90 1.50 13.76
CA ALA A 37 29.19 2.30 14.95
C ALA A 37 27.99 3.07 15.52
N THR A 38 26.99 3.42 14.69
CA THR A 38 25.84 4.25 15.09
C THR A 38 24.51 3.53 14.93
N ALA A 39 24.51 2.40 14.23
CA ALA A 39 23.28 1.68 13.89
C ALA A 39 22.53 1.19 15.12
N LEU A 40 23.25 0.72 16.15
CA LEU A 40 22.63 0.24 17.38
C LEU A 40 21.91 1.36 18.13
N ASP A 41 22.51 2.52 18.26
CA ASP A 41 21.89 3.66 18.98
C ASP A 41 20.63 4.13 18.28
N VAL A 42 20.69 4.21 16.93
CA VAL A 42 19.51 4.53 16.11
C VAL A 42 18.42 3.46 16.24
N LEU A 43 18.80 2.17 16.22
CA LEU A 43 17.86 1.07 16.38
C LEU A 43 17.19 1.08 17.76
N VAL A 44 17.94 1.34 18.82
CA VAL A 44 17.43 1.47 20.19
C VAL A 44 16.35 2.56 20.24
N GLN A 45 16.64 3.74 19.73
CA GLN A 45 15.65 4.83 19.69
C GLN A 45 14.41 4.49 18.84
N ALA A 46 14.59 3.80 17.70
CA ALA A 46 13.50 3.36 16.86
C ALA A 46 12.61 2.28 17.52
N VAL A 47 13.21 1.36 18.28
CA VAL A 47 12.49 0.31 19.03
C VAL A 47 11.60 0.91 20.11
N LEU A 48 12.00 2.01 20.72
CA LEU A 48 11.18 2.72 21.71
C LEU A 48 9.86 3.21 21.11
N ASP A 49 9.83 3.59 19.84
CA ASP A 49 8.60 3.99 19.13
C ASP A 49 7.78 2.79 18.58
N ALA A 50 8.40 1.62 18.55
CA ALA A 50 7.73 0.44 18.02
C ALA A 50 6.74 -0.17 19.02
N PRO A 51 5.58 -0.68 18.60
CA PRO A 51 4.64 -1.41 19.45
C PRO A 51 5.26 -2.60 20.19
N LEU A 52 6.34 -3.16 19.66
CA LEU A 52 7.12 -4.25 20.22
C LEU A 52 7.60 -3.94 21.65
N PHE A 53 8.13 -2.72 21.86
CA PHE A 53 8.62 -2.31 23.18
C PHE A 53 7.50 -2.36 24.23
N GLY A 54 6.33 -1.80 23.96
CA GLY A 54 5.20 -1.80 24.89
C GLY A 54 4.66 -3.21 25.20
N VAL A 55 4.70 -4.12 24.21
CA VAL A 55 4.32 -5.52 24.41
C VAL A 55 5.33 -6.25 25.31
N ARG A 56 6.63 -6.12 25.04
CA ARG A 56 7.71 -6.74 25.83
C ARG A 56 7.78 -6.14 27.24
N TRP A 57 7.62 -4.81 27.36
CA TRP A 57 7.54 -4.14 28.67
C TRP A 57 6.44 -4.74 29.55
N ARG A 58 5.22 -4.86 29.05
CA ARG A 58 4.09 -5.44 29.80
C ARG A 58 4.36 -6.88 30.19
N TRP A 59 4.99 -7.66 29.30
CA TRP A 59 5.38 -9.03 29.58
C TRP A 59 6.40 -9.07 30.73
N ASN A 60 7.47 -8.30 30.67
CA ASN A 60 8.51 -8.26 31.68
C ASN A 60 8.02 -7.75 33.03
N ALA A 61 7.24 -6.68 33.04
CA ALA A 61 6.61 -6.17 34.24
C ALA A 61 5.67 -7.19 34.92
N THR A 62 4.98 -8.00 34.12
CA THR A 62 4.12 -9.08 34.62
C THR A 62 4.94 -10.24 35.15
N THR A 63 6.00 -10.64 34.47
CA THR A 63 6.90 -11.75 34.88
C THR A 63 7.66 -11.37 36.13
N ALA A 64 8.09 -10.13 36.24
CA ALA A 64 8.75 -9.58 37.44
C ALA A 64 7.77 -9.34 38.62
N LEU A 65 6.48 -9.68 38.47
CA LEU A 65 5.42 -9.48 39.48
C LEU A 65 5.14 -8.00 39.82
N ALA A 66 5.68 -7.07 39.07
CA ALA A 66 5.35 -5.65 39.20
C ALA A 66 3.88 -5.37 38.78
N LEU A 67 3.33 -6.20 37.91
CA LEU A 67 1.93 -6.18 37.50
C LEU A 67 1.23 -7.50 37.85
N PRO A 68 0.39 -7.51 38.90
CA PRO A 68 -0.30 -8.74 39.31
C PRO A 68 -1.33 -9.19 38.29
N ARG A 69 -1.30 -10.49 37.91
CA ARG A 69 -2.34 -11.12 37.06
C ARG A 69 -3.63 -11.39 37.78
N PHE A 70 -3.55 -11.55 39.11
CA PHE A 70 -4.70 -11.83 39.97
C PHE A 70 -4.72 -10.84 41.14
N ARG A 71 -5.93 -10.43 41.53
CA ARG A 71 -6.18 -9.62 42.70
C ARG A 71 -7.41 -10.13 43.43
N GLY A 72 -7.26 -10.46 44.71
CA GLY A 72 -8.35 -11.03 45.52
C GLY A 72 -8.92 -12.32 44.91
N GLY A 73 -8.07 -13.20 44.35
CA GLY A 73 -8.46 -14.48 43.76
C GLY A 73 -9.11 -14.37 42.36
N ARG A 74 -9.28 -13.15 41.83
CA ARG A 74 -9.85 -12.90 40.50
C ARG A 74 -8.79 -12.44 39.52
N LYS A 75 -8.89 -12.90 38.26
CA LYS A 75 -8.02 -12.46 37.17
C LYS A 75 -8.27 -10.97 36.87
N VAL A 76 -7.20 -10.21 36.80
CA VAL A 76 -7.25 -8.78 36.40
C VAL A 76 -7.64 -8.69 34.93
N ALA A 77 -8.59 -7.83 34.60
CA ALA A 77 -9.03 -7.60 33.21
C ALA A 77 -7.84 -7.12 32.34
N PRO A 78 -7.70 -7.60 31.11
CA PRO A 78 -6.59 -7.23 30.21
C PRO A 78 -6.43 -5.72 30.03
N GLN A 79 -7.53 -5.00 29.97
CA GLN A 79 -7.54 -3.54 29.83
C GLN A 79 -6.92 -2.85 31.04
N LEU A 80 -7.24 -3.30 32.25
CA LEU A 80 -6.64 -2.78 33.48
C LEU A 80 -5.15 -3.14 33.59
N GLN A 81 -4.72 -4.29 33.06
CA GLN A 81 -3.32 -4.64 32.99
C GLN A 81 -2.54 -3.71 32.04
N ARG A 82 -3.13 -3.34 30.89
CA ARG A 82 -2.52 -2.37 29.97
C ARG A 82 -2.34 -1.01 30.64
N MET A 83 -3.42 -0.46 31.20
CA MET A 83 -3.36 0.85 31.90
C MET A 83 -2.27 0.86 32.98
N ARG A 84 -2.24 -0.15 33.83
CA ARG A 84 -1.20 -0.24 34.89
C ARG A 84 0.21 -0.43 34.35
N SER A 85 0.33 -1.10 33.21
CA SER A 85 1.61 -1.23 32.52
C SER A 85 2.11 0.11 31.99
N GLU A 86 1.19 0.92 31.45
CA GLU A 86 1.47 2.27 30.97
C GLU A 86 1.76 3.23 32.13
N ASP A 87 1.00 3.15 33.24
CA ASP A 87 1.27 3.92 34.45
C ASP A 87 2.66 3.60 35.04
N LEU A 88 3.02 2.31 35.07
CA LEU A 88 4.35 1.89 35.55
C LEU A 88 5.43 2.37 34.58
N LEU A 89 5.21 2.31 33.28
CA LEU A 89 6.15 2.81 32.27
C LEU A 89 6.35 4.32 32.43
N ALA A 90 5.27 5.07 32.60
CA ALA A 90 5.33 6.51 32.81
C ALA A 90 6.12 6.89 34.07
N ALA A 91 6.01 6.08 35.14
CA ALA A 91 6.74 6.31 36.40
C ALA A 91 8.22 5.96 36.27
N VAL A 92 8.58 4.92 35.52
CA VAL A 92 9.96 4.41 35.36
C VAL A 92 10.70 5.10 34.23
N PHE A 93 10.02 5.37 33.13
CA PHE A 93 10.58 5.93 31.91
C PHE A 93 9.66 7.03 31.34
N PRO A 94 9.68 8.23 31.95
CA PRO A 94 8.79 9.33 31.54
C PRO A 94 8.92 9.72 30.08
N ASP A 95 10.13 9.73 29.52
CA ASP A 95 10.38 10.10 28.11
C ASP A 95 9.68 9.16 27.13
N GLN A 96 9.41 7.92 27.52
CA GLN A 96 8.73 6.95 26.69
C GLN A 96 7.26 7.29 26.42
N VAL A 97 6.62 7.98 27.36
CA VAL A 97 5.20 8.40 27.27
C VAL A 97 5.05 9.89 26.97
N ALA A 98 6.16 10.62 26.92
CA ALA A 98 6.15 12.03 26.55
C ALA A 98 5.77 12.20 25.06
N CYS A 99 5.01 13.26 24.75
CA CYS A 99 4.78 13.63 23.37
C CYS A 99 6.11 14.04 22.70
N ALA A 100 6.29 13.69 21.44
CA ALA A 100 7.50 14.01 20.67
C ALA A 100 7.85 15.52 20.66
N GLU A 101 6.85 16.38 20.79
CA GLU A 101 6.99 17.84 20.88
C GLU A 101 7.70 18.30 22.16
N ASN A 102 7.64 17.48 23.22
CA ASN A 102 8.23 17.77 24.53
C ASN A 102 9.61 17.16 24.71
N LEU A 103 10.10 16.39 23.75
CA LEU A 103 11.41 15.76 23.78
C LEU A 103 12.43 16.62 23.02
N ALA A 104 13.46 17.06 23.72
CA ALA A 104 14.57 17.80 23.12
C ALA A 104 15.68 16.84 22.68
N GLY A 105 15.44 16.06 21.58
CA GLY A 105 16.43 15.12 21.07
C GLY A 105 16.05 13.64 21.32
N GLU A 106 17.07 12.80 21.53
CA GLU A 106 16.89 11.38 21.82
C GLU A 106 16.32 11.19 23.23
N ARG A 107 15.54 10.10 23.42
CA ARG A 107 15.01 9.73 24.74
C ARG A 107 16.15 9.32 25.67
N GLU A 108 16.15 9.86 26.88
CA GLU A 108 17.10 9.47 27.93
C GLU A 108 16.62 8.16 28.58
N ILE A 109 17.36 7.08 28.31
CA ILE A 109 16.99 5.73 28.76
C ILE A 109 17.44 5.56 30.21
N PRO A 110 16.50 5.33 31.17
CA PRO A 110 16.84 5.21 32.56
C PRO A 110 17.56 3.88 32.89
N GLU A 111 18.47 3.90 33.85
CA GLU A 111 19.09 2.71 34.42
C GLU A 111 18.08 1.94 35.29
N HIS A 112 17.19 1.19 34.65
CA HIS A 112 16.19 0.40 35.36
C HIS A 112 16.16 -1.04 34.82
N PRO A 113 16.13 -2.08 35.68
CA PRO A 113 16.23 -3.48 35.25
C PRO A 113 15.17 -3.90 34.27
N LEU A 114 13.92 -3.45 34.42
CA LEU A 114 12.84 -3.76 33.49
C LEU A 114 13.03 -3.11 32.11
N VAL A 115 13.59 -1.89 32.07
CA VAL A 115 13.88 -1.20 30.81
C VAL A 115 15.01 -1.92 30.07
N ALA A 116 16.11 -2.20 30.81
CA ALA A 116 17.25 -2.93 30.24
C ALA A 116 16.86 -4.32 29.73
N GLN A 117 16.03 -5.06 30.48
CA GLN A 117 15.53 -6.36 30.02
C GLN A 117 14.62 -6.23 28.83
N THR A 118 13.73 -5.23 28.81
CA THR A 118 12.81 -5.03 27.68
C THR A 118 13.54 -4.69 26.38
N LEU A 119 14.56 -3.82 26.46
CA LEU A 119 15.41 -3.52 25.31
C LEU A 119 16.15 -4.76 24.81
N ARG A 120 16.73 -5.56 25.75
CA ARG A 120 17.42 -6.81 25.41
C ARG A 120 16.47 -7.78 24.70
N ASP A 121 15.26 -7.99 25.23
CA ASP A 121 14.26 -8.87 24.61
C ASP A 121 13.82 -8.37 23.22
N CYS A 122 13.81 -7.06 23.00
CA CYS A 122 13.51 -6.51 21.69
C CYS A 122 14.66 -6.71 20.71
N LEU A 123 15.90 -6.43 21.14
CA LEU A 123 17.06 -6.38 20.26
C LEU A 123 17.67 -7.76 20.00
N ASP A 124 17.67 -8.65 21.01
CA ASP A 124 18.34 -9.93 20.91
C ASP A 124 17.37 -11.09 20.64
N ASP A 125 16.17 -11.10 21.29
CA ASP A 125 15.22 -12.20 21.14
C ASP A 125 14.25 -12.01 19.97
N ALA A 126 13.72 -10.80 19.80
CA ALA A 126 12.77 -10.50 18.73
C ALA A 126 13.44 -10.07 17.42
N MET A 127 14.63 -9.51 17.53
CA MET A 127 15.51 -9.13 16.44
C MET A 127 16.87 -9.78 16.68
N ASP A 128 17.65 -9.99 15.65
CA ASP A 128 19.07 -10.37 15.75
C ASP A 128 19.94 -9.13 15.54
N ALA A 129 19.88 -8.17 16.46
CA ALA A 129 20.69 -6.97 16.37
C ALA A 129 22.20 -7.25 16.36
N PRO A 130 22.76 -8.20 17.15
CA PRO A 130 24.16 -8.58 17.04
C PRO A 130 24.55 -9.12 15.67
N GLY A 131 23.74 -9.98 15.05
CA GLY A 131 23.95 -10.52 13.71
C GLY A 131 23.88 -9.42 12.65
N TRP A 132 22.90 -8.53 12.79
CA TRP A 132 22.79 -7.36 11.90
C TRP A 132 24.03 -6.46 11.97
N LEU A 133 24.54 -6.15 13.16
CA LEU A 133 25.78 -5.38 13.32
C LEU A 133 27.00 -6.11 12.74
N CYS A 134 27.05 -7.44 12.84
CA CYS A 134 28.08 -8.25 12.21
C CYS A 134 28.02 -8.13 10.68
N LEU A 135 26.84 -8.17 10.09
CA LEU A 135 26.62 -7.96 8.65
C LEU A 135 27.08 -6.56 8.23
N LEU A 136 26.71 -5.50 8.96
CA LEU A 136 27.15 -4.14 8.64
C LEU A 136 28.70 -4.02 8.64
N ARG A 137 29.37 -4.61 9.63
CA ARG A 137 30.85 -4.64 9.68
C ARG A 137 31.44 -5.42 8.50
N SER A 138 30.77 -6.48 8.06
CA SER A 138 31.21 -7.26 6.87
C SER A 138 31.08 -6.46 5.59
N ILE A 139 30.02 -5.66 5.47
CA ILE A 139 29.83 -4.71 4.34
C ILE A 139 30.88 -3.60 4.39
N GLU A 140 31.11 -2.99 5.56
CA GLU A 140 32.10 -1.93 5.75
C GLU A 140 33.54 -2.38 5.46
N SER A 141 33.85 -3.64 5.79
CA SER A 141 35.19 -4.23 5.51
C SER A 141 35.34 -4.72 4.08
N GLY A 142 34.28 -4.72 3.26
CA GLY A 142 34.28 -5.27 1.89
C GLY A 142 34.28 -6.80 1.83
N ALA A 143 33.98 -7.49 2.95
CA ALA A 143 33.79 -8.95 2.95
C ALA A 143 32.46 -9.36 2.31
N VAL A 144 31.48 -8.45 2.27
CA VAL A 144 30.18 -8.60 1.63
C VAL A 144 30.01 -7.47 0.63
N ASP A 145 29.78 -7.81 -0.62
CA ASP A 145 29.52 -6.86 -1.69
C ASP A 145 28.03 -6.47 -1.75
N VAL A 146 27.76 -5.17 -1.84
CA VAL A 146 26.41 -4.65 -2.06
C VAL A 146 26.22 -4.33 -3.52
N VAL A 147 25.26 -4.97 -4.16
CA VAL A 147 24.92 -4.76 -5.56
C VAL A 147 23.63 -4.00 -5.71
N ALA A 148 23.68 -2.80 -6.26
CA ALA A 148 22.48 -2.01 -6.60
C ALA A 148 22.13 -2.19 -8.08
N ARG A 149 20.83 -2.34 -8.36
CA ARG A 149 20.30 -2.46 -9.72
C ARG A 149 18.99 -1.70 -9.84
N ASP A 150 18.92 -0.83 -10.86
CA ASP A 150 17.65 -0.20 -11.25
C ASP A 150 16.86 -1.16 -12.14
N LEU A 151 15.65 -1.46 -11.73
CA LEU A 151 14.75 -2.37 -12.43
C LEU A 151 13.45 -1.63 -12.78
N PRO A 152 12.84 -1.91 -13.95
CA PRO A 152 11.55 -1.33 -14.31
C PRO A 152 10.37 -1.89 -13.49
N ALA A 153 10.62 -2.93 -12.72
CA ALA A 153 9.63 -3.66 -11.94
C ALA A 153 10.21 -4.02 -10.56
N PRO A 154 9.35 -4.22 -9.54
CA PRO A 154 9.77 -4.69 -8.23
C PRO A 154 10.54 -6.01 -8.32
N SER A 155 11.55 -6.16 -7.44
CA SER A 155 12.27 -7.42 -7.31
C SER A 155 11.32 -8.58 -6.97
N PRO A 156 11.60 -9.82 -7.46
CA PRO A 156 10.86 -11.00 -7.03
C PRO A 156 10.81 -11.19 -5.50
N PHE A 157 11.84 -10.79 -4.77
CA PHE A 157 11.86 -10.81 -3.30
C PHE A 157 10.85 -9.84 -2.66
N ALA A 158 10.47 -8.78 -3.37
CA ALA A 158 9.46 -7.84 -2.91
C ALA A 158 8.02 -8.34 -3.17
N ALA A 159 7.85 -9.38 -4.00
CA ALA A 159 6.54 -9.85 -4.44
C ALA A 159 5.66 -10.32 -3.28
N GLU A 160 6.25 -10.97 -2.27
CA GLU A 160 5.54 -11.41 -1.08
C GLU A 160 5.01 -10.21 -0.26
N ALA A 161 5.85 -9.22 0.02
CA ALA A 161 5.47 -8.02 0.75
C ALA A 161 4.38 -7.22 0.01
N LEU A 162 4.52 -7.09 -1.31
CA LEU A 162 3.56 -6.40 -2.17
C LEU A 162 2.26 -7.19 -2.37
N GLY A 163 2.34 -8.53 -2.41
CA GLY A 163 1.20 -9.42 -2.59
C GLY A 163 0.39 -9.68 -1.32
N ALA A 164 1.05 -9.80 -0.17
CA ALA A 164 0.42 -10.12 1.11
C ALA A 164 -0.46 -8.98 1.65
N LYS A 165 -0.10 -7.73 1.36
CA LYS A 165 -0.86 -6.53 1.77
C LYS A 165 -0.98 -5.54 0.60
N PRO A 166 -1.71 -5.88 -0.46
CA PRO A 166 -1.83 -5.02 -1.65
C PRO A 166 -2.39 -3.62 -1.34
N TYR A 167 -2.97 -3.43 -0.16
CA TYR A 167 -3.55 -2.16 0.29
C TYR A 167 -2.70 -1.40 1.31
N ALA A 168 -1.69 -2.02 1.93
CA ALA A 168 -0.88 -1.38 2.98
C ALA A 168 0.04 -0.29 2.44
N PHE A 169 0.47 -0.40 1.18
CA PHE A 169 1.33 0.59 0.52
C PHE A 169 0.53 1.69 -0.19
N LEU A 170 -0.79 1.63 -0.14
CA LEU A 170 -1.66 2.38 -1.04
C LEU A 170 -2.80 3.05 -0.28
N ASP A 171 -2.70 3.20 1.05
CA ASP A 171 -3.79 3.73 1.87
C ASP A 171 -4.22 5.13 1.42
N ASP A 172 -3.30 5.93 0.90
CA ASP A 172 -3.56 7.28 0.37
C ASP A 172 -3.74 7.32 -1.16
N ALA A 173 -3.53 6.23 -1.87
CA ALA A 173 -3.68 6.19 -3.33
C ALA A 173 -5.14 6.02 -3.76
N PRO A 174 -5.58 6.63 -4.88
CA PRO A 174 -6.89 6.40 -5.45
C PRO A 174 -7.14 4.91 -5.72
N LEU A 175 -8.40 4.47 -5.58
CA LEU A 175 -8.77 3.05 -5.71
C LEU A 175 -8.33 2.42 -7.05
N GLU A 176 -8.31 3.21 -8.10
CA GLU A 176 -7.91 2.79 -9.45
C GLU A 176 -6.40 2.55 -9.57
N GLU A 177 -5.59 3.40 -8.95
CA GLU A 177 -4.13 3.22 -8.90
C GLU A 177 -3.75 1.99 -8.07
N ARG A 178 -4.46 1.75 -6.97
CA ARG A 178 -4.29 0.54 -6.15
C ARG A 178 -4.53 -0.72 -6.95
N ARG A 179 -5.60 -0.76 -7.74
CA ARG A 179 -5.93 -1.91 -8.60
C ARG A 179 -4.88 -2.09 -9.71
N THR A 180 -4.45 -1.00 -10.33
CA THR A 180 -3.46 -1.04 -11.40
C THR A 180 -2.10 -1.54 -10.90
N GLN A 181 -1.64 -1.07 -9.73
CA GLN A 181 -0.39 -1.54 -9.15
C GLN A 181 -0.47 -2.99 -8.68
N ALA A 182 -1.60 -3.42 -8.09
CA ALA A 182 -1.78 -4.82 -7.70
C ALA A 182 -1.76 -5.77 -8.92
N VAL A 183 -2.35 -5.34 -10.04
CA VAL A 183 -2.31 -6.09 -11.32
C VAL A 183 -0.90 -6.09 -11.90
N GLN A 184 -0.21 -4.97 -11.88
CA GLN A 184 1.18 -4.87 -12.35
C GLN A 184 2.12 -5.73 -11.52
N SER A 185 2.02 -5.69 -10.19
CA SER A 185 2.85 -6.51 -9.29
C SER A 185 2.66 -8.02 -9.53
N ARG A 186 1.43 -8.45 -9.82
CA ARG A 186 1.17 -9.85 -10.21
C ARG A 186 1.79 -10.23 -11.55
N ARG A 187 1.82 -9.32 -12.51
CA ARG A 187 2.40 -9.57 -13.85
C ARG A 187 3.92 -9.76 -13.81
N TYR A 188 4.60 -9.15 -12.84
CA TYR A 188 6.06 -9.22 -12.71
C TYR A 188 6.53 -10.38 -11.83
N ALA A 189 5.64 -11.03 -11.10
CA ALA A 189 5.99 -12.12 -10.19
C ALA A 189 6.35 -13.44 -10.92
N ASP A 190 5.92 -13.62 -12.16
CA ASP A 190 6.21 -14.83 -12.93
C ASP A 190 6.43 -14.50 -14.43
N PRO A 191 7.70 -14.46 -14.88
CA PRO A 191 8.02 -14.17 -16.27
C PRO A 191 7.50 -15.23 -17.27
N GLU A 192 7.34 -16.48 -16.86
CA GLU A 192 6.82 -17.54 -17.75
C GLU A 192 5.29 -17.45 -17.89
N SER A 193 4.59 -16.96 -16.86
CA SER A 193 3.15 -16.71 -16.92
C SER A 193 2.81 -15.31 -17.42
N ALA A 194 3.78 -14.40 -17.58
CA ALA A 194 3.54 -13.03 -18.06
C ALA A 194 2.93 -13.00 -19.47
N ASP A 195 3.31 -13.93 -20.34
CA ASP A 195 2.71 -14.07 -21.69
C ASP A 195 1.28 -14.63 -21.65
N GLU A 196 0.96 -15.49 -20.69
CA GLU A 196 -0.41 -15.99 -20.49
C GLU A 196 -1.29 -14.99 -19.71
N LEU A 197 -0.76 -14.36 -18.65
CA LEU A 197 -1.46 -13.35 -17.86
C LEU A 197 -1.62 -12.00 -18.59
N GLY A 198 -0.76 -11.72 -19.56
CA GLY A 198 -0.88 -10.55 -20.45
C GLY A 198 -1.92 -10.73 -21.56
N ARG A 199 -2.40 -11.94 -21.81
CA ARG A 199 -3.45 -12.20 -22.75
C ARG A 199 -4.79 -11.87 -22.11
N LEU A 200 -5.42 -10.83 -22.64
CA LEU A 200 -6.80 -10.54 -22.28
C LEU A 200 -7.67 -11.76 -22.66
N ASP A 201 -8.35 -12.31 -21.68
CA ASP A 201 -9.27 -13.42 -21.90
C ASP A 201 -10.44 -12.94 -22.76
N ALA A 202 -10.49 -13.44 -24.00
CA ALA A 202 -11.52 -13.06 -24.97
C ALA A 202 -12.94 -13.42 -24.50
N GLU A 203 -13.06 -14.50 -23.72
CA GLU A 203 -14.35 -14.96 -23.19
C GLU A 203 -14.81 -14.06 -22.04
N ALA A 204 -13.89 -13.68 -21.14
CA ALA A 204 -14.19 -12.71 -20.09
C ALA A 204 -14.53 -11.32 -20.66
N ILE A 205 -13.81 -10.87 -21.70
CA ILE A 205 -14.15 -9.61 -22.40
C ILE A 205 -15.54 -9.68 -23.01
N ALA A 206 -15.85 -10.78 -23.72
CA ALA A 206 -17.16 -10.97 -24.32
C ALA A 206 -18.27 -10.99 -23.28
N GLY A 207 -18.05 -11.66 -22.12
CA GLY A 207 -18.98 -11.67 -21.00
C GLY A 207 -19.24 -10.28 -20.43
N VAL A 208 -18.18 -9.52 -20.14
CA VAL A 208 -18.31 -8.13 -19.64
C VAL A 208 -18.98 -7.23 -20.68
N CYS A 209 -18.65 -7.37 -21.94
CA CYS A 209 -19.31 -6.63 -23.02
C CYS A 209 -20.80 -6.96 -23.10
N GLU A 210 -21.18 -8.22 -22.94
CA GLU A 210 -22.60 -8.64 -22.98
C GLU A 210 -23.37 -8.14 -21.75
N GLU A 211 -22.76 -8.15 -20.57
CA GLU A 211 -23.34 -7.63 -19.34
C GLU A 211 -23.49 -6.11 -19.35
N ALA A 212 -22.47 -5.40 -19.83
CA ALA A 212 -22.42 -3.94 -19.86
C ALA A 212 -23.21 -3.34 -21.04
N TRP A 213 -23.51 -4.13 -22.09
CA TRP A 213 -24.18 -3.62 -23.26
C TRP A 213 -25.64 -3.26 -22.97
N PRO A 214 -26.08 -2.02 -23.26
CA PRO A 214 -27.41 -1.57 -22.90
C PRO A 214 -28.48 -2.31 -23.70
N ARG A 215 -29.65 -2.49 -23.12
CA ARG A 215 -30.81 -3.11 -23.74
C ARG A 215 -32.05 -2.18 -23.70
N PRO A 216 -31.98 -1.02 -24.34
CA PRO A 216 -33.07 -0.05 -24.33
C PRO A 216 -34.35 -0.63 -24.94
N ARG A 217 -35.50 -0.21 -24.43
CA ARG A 217 -36.84 -0.63 -24.87
C ARG A 217 -37.67 0.53 -25.43
N SER A 218 -37.11 1.76 -25.36
CA SER A 218 -37.75 2.98 -25.82
C SER A 218 -36.73 4.00 -26.29
N ALA A 219 -37.16 5.08 -26.96
CA ALA A 219 -36.27 6.19 -27.33
C ALA A 219 -35.64 6.88 -26.12
N ASP A 220 -36.33 6.98 -24.99
CA ASP A 220 -35.79 7.59 -23.79
C ASP A 220 -34.69 6.73 -23.14
N GLU A 221 -34.90 5.41 -23.03
CA GLU A 221 -33.86 4.48 -22.59
C GLU A 221 -32.67 4.43 -23.55
N MET A 222 -32.92 4.60 -24.86
CA MET A 222 -31.86 4.72 -25.86
C MET A 222 -31.05 5.98 -25.70
N HIS A 223 -31.67 7.09 -25.31
CA HIS A 223 -30.94 8.33 -25.02
C HIS A 223 -30.06 8.19 -23.76
N GLU A 224 -30.55 7.53 -22.71
CA GLU A 224 -29.80 7.24 -21.50
C GLU A 224 -28.61 6.31 -21.79
N ALA A 225 -28.84 5.27 -22.61
CA ALA A 225 -27.77 4.37 -23.08
C ALA A 225 -26.69 5.13 -23.87
N LEU A 226 -27.12 6.02 -24.76
CA LEU A 226 -26.22 6.84 -25.57
C LEU A 226 -25.39 7.80 -24.71
N SER A 227 -26.00 8.39 -23.68
CA SER A 227 -25.31 9.25 -22.72
C SER A 227 -24.30 8.48 -21.87
N SER A 228 -24.62 7.25 -21.47
CA SER A 228 -23.74 6.38 -20.67
C SER A 228 -22.56 5.83 -21.47
N LEU A 229 -22.79 5.38 -22.70
CA LEU A 229 -21.74 4.88 -23.61
C LEU A 229 -20.90 6.02 -24.21
N GLY A 230 -21.45 7.22 -24.23
CA GLY A 230 -20.87 8.41 -24.85
C GLY A 230 -20.97 8.46 -26.38
N ALA A 231 -20.90 7.32 -27.07
CA ALA A 231 -21.13 7.23 -28.52
C ALA A 231 -21.45 5.79 -28.93
N ILE A 232 -22.21 5.63 -30.03
CA ILE A 232 -22.55 4.36 -30.66
C ILE A 232 -22.30 4.47 -32.15
N THR A 233 -21.63 3.50 -32.77
CA THR A 233 -21.39 3.49 -34.18
C THR A 233 -22.68 3.17 -34.95
N ALA A 234 -22.80 3.67 -36.20
CA ALA A 234 -23.94 3.34 -37.05
C ALA A 234 -24.04 1.83 -37.27
N SER A 235 -22.91 1.12 -37.32
CA SER A 235 -22.90 -0.35 -37.52
C SER A 235 -23.39 -1.10 -36.27
N GLU A 236 -23.11 -0.62 -35.05
CA GLU A 236 -23.65 -1.17 -33.80
C GLU A 236 -25.17 -0.93 -33.74
N ALA A 237 -25.62 0.27 -34.06
CA ALA A 237 -27.03 0.60 -34.08
C ALA A 237 -27.82 -0.28 -35.05
N SER A 238 -27.28 -0.57 -36.24
CA SER A 238 -27.95 -1.39 -37.26
C SER A 238 -28.05 -2.88 -36.90
N ARG A 239 -27.21 -3.36 -35.98
CA ARG A 239 -27.23 -4.76 -35.50
C ARG A 239 -28.32 -5.01 -34.45
N GLN A 240 -28.88 -3.97 -33.87
CA GLN A 240 -29.84 -4.07 -32.77
C GLN A 240 -31.24 -3.69 -33.25
N ALA A 241 -32.21 -4.53 -32.95
CA ALA A 241 -33.58 -4.29 -33.38
C ALA A 241 -34.17 -3.04 -32.70
N GLY A 242 -34.72 -2.14 -33.51
CA GLY A 242 -35.39 -0.93 -33.04
C GLY A 242 -34.47 0.29 -32.78
N TRP A 243 -33.14 0.10 -32.65
CA TRP A 243 -32.23 1.18 -32.29
C TRP A 243 -32.18 2.30 -33.34
N GLU A 244 -32.14 1.97 -34.62
CA GLU A 244 -32.13 2.98 -35.69
C GLU A 244 -33.40 3.84 -35.66
N GLY A 245 -34.58 3.23 -35.39
CA GLY A 245 -35.83 3.94 -35.23
C GLY A 245 -35.77 4.93 -34.05
N TRP A 246 -35.38 4.48 -32.87
CA TRP A 246 -35.27 5.33 -31.67
C TRP A 246 -34.21 6.42 -31.84
N LEU A 247 -33.06 6.13 -32.43
CA LEU A 247 -32.05 7.14 -32.75
C LEU A 247 -32.55 8.18 -33.74
N GLY A 248 -33.37 7.76 -34.73
CA GLY A 248 -34.04 8.65 -35.64
C GLY A 248 -35.05 9.56 -34.95
N GLU A 249 -35.87 9.03 -34.03
CA GLU A 249 -36.79 9.80 -33.20
C GLU A 249 -36.05 10.83 -32.33
N LEU A 250 -34.97 10.41 -31.69
CA LEU A 250 -34.13 11.29 -30.86
C LEU A 250 -33.47 12.40 -31.71
N ALA A 251 -33.05 12.09 -32.93
CA ALA A 251 -32.49 13.07 -33.85
C ALA A 251 -33.54 14.12 -34.31
N GLN A 252 -34.77 13.69 -34.57
CA GLN A 252 -35.88 14.59 -34.89
C GLN A 252 -36.25 15.50 -33.71
N ALA A 253 -36.13 14.95 -32.49
CA ALA A 253 -36.37 15.69 -31.25
C ALA A 253 -35.18 16.58 -30.85
N GLY A 254 -34.04 16.57 -31.55
CA GLY A 254 -32.83 17.34 -31.25
C GLY A 254 -32.05 16.83 -30.03
N ARG A 255 -32.34 15.59 -29.59
CA ARG A 255 -31.70 14.96 -28.42
C ARG A 255 -30.50 14.08 -28.74
N ALA A 256 -30.35 13.68 -30.01
CA ALA A 256 -29.19 12.98 -30.52
C ALA A 256 -28.77 13.53 -31.87
N THR A 257 -27.53 13.34 -32.25
CA THR A 257 -27.05 13.66 -33.60
C THR A 257 -26.05 12.62 -34.09
N ARG A 258 -25.85 12.60 -35.41
CA ARG A 258 -24.87 11.73 -36.03
C ARG A 258 -23.67 12.53 -36.50
N LEU A 259 -22.51 12.23 -35.93
CA LEU A 259 -21.24 12.84 -36.30
C LEU A 259 -20.57 12.05 -37.42
N ALA A 260 -20.20 12.72 -38.48
CA ALA A 260 -19.37 12.14 -39.54
C ALA A 260 -17.91 12.19 -39.09
N ILE A 261 -17.25 11.02 -39.01
CA ILE A 261 -15.85 10.88 -38.69
C ILE A 261 -15.20 9.99 -39.73
N ASP A 262 -14.13 10.48 -40.37
CA ASP A 262 -13.48 9.80 -41.50
C ASP A 262 -13.01 8.37 -41.16
N ALA A 263 -12.63 8.15 -39.89
CA ALA A 263 -12.17 6.85 -39.42
C ALA A 263 -13.29 5.82 -39.12
N VAL A 264 -14.58 6.25 -39.11
CA VAL A 264 -15.71 5.40 -38.71
C VAL A 264 -16.75 5.37 -39.85
N PRO A 265 -16.81 4.27 -40.59
CA PRO A 265 -17.83 4.13 -41.66
C PRO A 265 -19.25 4.30 -41.10
N GLY A 266 -19.97 5.25 -41.66
CA GLY A 266 -21.32 5.54 -41.23
C GLY A 266 -21.45 6.50 -40.06
N GLY A 267 -20.34 6.92 -39.42
CA GLY A 267 -20.33 7.91 -38.33
C GLY A 267 -20.73 7.35 -36.94
N LEU A 268 -20.79 8.25 -35.99
CA LEU A 268 -21.14 7.97 -34.60
C LEU A 268 -22.43 8.70 -34.21
N TRP A 269 -23.28 8.00 -33.48
CA TRP A 269 -24.42 8.59 -32.79
C TRP A 269 -23.96 9.08 -31.42
N VAL A 270 -24.30 10.31 -31.04
CA VAL A 270 -23.98 10.95 -29.79
C VAL A 270 -25.18 11.68 -29.22
N ALA A 271 -25.32 11.75 -27.90
CA ALA A 271 -26.33 12.58 -27.28
C ALA A 271 -25.99 14.07 -27.48
N ALA A 272 -26.99 14.90 -27.60
CA ALA A 272 -26.82 16.33 -27.88
C ALA A 272 -26.00 17.04 -26.79
N GLU A 273 -26.18 16.64 -25.56
CA GLU A 273 -25.46 17.18 -24.38
C GLU A 273 -23.96 16.88 -24.41
N CYS A 274 -23.57 15.79 -25.06
CA CYS A 274 -22.17 15.36 -25.15
C CYS A 274 -21.37 16.07 -26.25
N LEU A 275 -22.03 16.87 -27.10
CA LEU A 275 -21.36 17.60 -28.19
C LEU A 275 -20.37 18.66 -27.69
N ALA A 276 -20.69 19.35 -26.62
CA ALA A 276 -19.85 20.40 -26.04
C ALA A 276 -18.57 19.89 -25.35
N GLN A 277 -18.48 18.60 -25.07
CA GLN A 277 -17.33 17.98 -24.41
C GLN A 277 -16.27 17.44 -25.38
N ARG A 278 -16.54 17.49 -26.69
CA ARG A 278 -15.68 16.88 -27.73
C ARG A 278 -15.31 17.83 -28.87
N SER A 279 -15.50 19.14 -28.69
CA SER A 279 -15.03 20.19 -29.62
C SER A 279 -13.62 20.68 -29.26
#